data_7c505b29923f7803ecdeacb7cae97a78
#
_entry.id   7c505b29923f7803ecdeacb7cae97a78
#
_cell.length_a   1.000
_cell.length_b   1.000
_cell.length_c   1.000
_cell.angle_alpha   90.00
_cell.angle_beta   90.00
_cell.angle_gamma   90.00
#
_symmetry.space_group_name_H-M   'P 1'
#
loop_
_entity.id
_entity.type
_entity.pdbx_description
1 polymer ?
#
loop_
_entity_poly.entity_id
_entity_poly.type
_entity_poly.pdbx_seq_one_letter_code
_entity_poly.pdbx_strand_id
1 'polypeptide(L)'
;MSIEVIFALNDNPSVLPPTEGFHYVDQGNYQTFELRQGQPLICYSDSATSCIITAVVASHGARTTVTLAHLDSPACISSFFDIVAAQAADSYRIYAQGANPPDNDTSKQNAAQLQTCVDNLGGKVTTAELSLLQGDPREHNRGEFGLAFDGGNLAVAGNQPFTLQLFQRDPSCGGQTVYCIMRRQEQPPRQIRDAALPFTHQELVELSSIALQFRKDASDPGSAFTNIVNLESEEIRQNWSTTPAYEAPWFSDQLKLGAAFAIAMAPVVSLSELHLRKTTPPSFARLRKVLLSR
;
A
#
# COMPACT_ATOMS: atom_id res chain seq x y z
N MET A 1 22.28 -7.46 -15.45
CA MET A 1 21.50 -6.25 -15.11
C MET A 1 22.12 -5.64 -13.85
N SER A 2 22.58 -4.40 -13.92
CA SER A 2 23.05 -3.65 -12.75
C SER A 2 21.84 -3.17 -11.94
N ILE A 3 21.99 -3.09 -10.61
CA ILE A 3 21.00 -2.49 -9.73
C ILE A 3 21.69 -1.36 -8.99
N GLU A 4 21.11 -0.19 -9.04
CA GLU A 4 21.45 0.94 -8.21
C GLU A 4 20.46 1.03 -7.06
N VAL A 5 20.95 1.27 -5.84
CA VAL A 5 20.14 1.40 -4.63
C VAL A 5 20.41 2.75 -3.99
N ILE A 6 19.36 3.54 -3.79
CA ILE A 6 19.43 4.90 -3.27
C ILE A 6 18.45 5.05 -2.11
N PHE A 7 18.96 5.23 -0.89
CA PHE A 7 18.17 5.51 0.31
C PHE A 7 18.33 6.97 0.74
N ALA A 8 18.10 7.90 -0.17
CA ALA A 8 18.23 9.33 0.10
C ALA A 8 16.87 10.03 0.15
N LEU A 9 16.79 11.13 0.88
CA LEU A 9 15.61 11.99 0.92
C LEU A 9 15.41 12.68 -0.44
N ASN A 10 14.16 12.84 -0.85
CA ASN A 10 13.80 13.61 -2.04
C ASN A 10 13.52 15.07 -1.64
N ASP A 11 14.41 15.96 -2.03
CA ASP A 11 14.28 17.40 -1.75
C ASP A 11 13.35 18.16 -2.71
N ASN A 12 12.82 17.48 -3.74
CA ASN A 12 11.98 18.14 -4.73
C ASN A 12 10.67 17.36 -5.01
N PRO A 13 9.66 17.46 -4.14
CA PRO A 13 8.44 16.68 -4.22
C PRO A 13 7.38 17.21 -5.21
N SER A 14 7.69 18.15 -6.08
CA SER A 14 6.69 18.84 -6.92
C SER A 14 6.49 18.25 -8.32
N VAL A 15 7.28 17.26 -8.71
CA VAL A 15 7.17 16.61 -10.02
C VAL A 15 6.06 15.54 -9.97
N LEU A 16 5.17 15.55 -10.96
CA LEU A 16 4.15 14.52 -11.09
C LEU A 16 4.76 13.22 -11.66
N PRO A 17 4.25 12.05 -11.27
CA PRO A 17 4.72 10.80 -11.84
C PRO A 17 4.38 10.71 -13.34
N PRO A 18 5.19 9.99 -14.13
CA PRO A 18 4.86 9.70 -15.52
C PRO A 18 3.57 8.86 -15.59
N THR A 19 2.82 9.02 -16.68
CA THR A 19 1.57 8.28 -16.89
C THR A 19 1.80 6.87 -17.45
N GLU A 20 2.91 6.65 -18.14
CA GLU A 20 3.25 5.36 -18.75
C GLU A 20 4.16 4.54 -17.84
N GLY A 21 3.81 3.28 -17.65
CA GLY A 21 4.59 2.33 -16.86
C GLY A 21 4.62 2.61 -15.35
N PHE A 22 3.82 3.56 -14.86
CA PHE A 22 3.73 3.89 -13.45
C PHE A 22 2.68 3.05 -12.73
N HIS A 23 3.07 2.47 -11.59
CA HIS A 23 2.21 1.68 -10.72
C HIS A 23 2.40 2.10 -9.27
N TYR A 24 1.30 2.41 -8.61
CA TYR A 24 1.26 2.67 -7.18
C TYR A 24 0.75 1.43 -6.42
N VAL A 25 1.48 1.01 -5.40
CA VAL A 25 1.09 -0.11 -4.52
C VAL A 25 0.75 0.45 -3.16
N ASP A 26 -0.51 0.34 -2.78
CA ASP A 26 -1.02 0.87 -1.52
C ASP A 26 -0.85 -0.13 -0.36
N GLN A 27 -1.08 0.34 0.86
CA GLN A 27 -0.97 -0.43 2.11
C GLN A 27 -1.75 -1.75 2.04
N GLY A 28 -1.13 -2.84 2.52
CA GLY A 28 -1.70 -4.18 2.53
C GLY A 28 -1.78 -4.85 1.17
N ASN A 29 -1.11 -4.29 0.16
CA ASN A 29 -1.09 -4.82 -1.20
C ASN A 29 0.34 -5.13 -1.67
N TYR A 30 0.42 -5.98 -2.68
CA TYR A 30 1.61 -6.21 -3.48
C TYR A 30 1.27 -6.24 -4.96
N GLN A 31 2.28 -6.09 -5.82
CA GLN A 31 2.16 -6.32 -7.25
C GLN A 31 3.48 -6.86 -7.80
N THR A 32 3.38 -7.85 -8.69
CA THR A 32 4.53 -8.48 -9.35
C THR A 32 4.58 -8.09 -10.82
N PHE A 33 5.79 -7.76 -11.29
CA PHE A 33 6.07 -7.36 -12.66
C PHE A 33 7.20 -8.21 -13.22
N GLU A 34 7.11 -8.57 -14.49
CA GLU A 34 8.22 -9.14 -15.24
C GLU A 34 9.01 -7.99 -15.88
N LEU A 35 10.32 -7.94 -15.64
CA LEU A 35 11.18 -6.97 -16.31
C LEU A 35 11.47 -7.41 -17.73
N ARG A 36 11.15 -6.55 -18.68
CA ARG A 36 11.36 -6.79 -20.10
C ARG A 36 12.21 -5.70 -20.71
N GLN A 37 13.26 -6.10 -21.43
CA GLN A 37 14.14 -5.15 -22.10
C GLN A 37 13.34 -4.19 -22.99
N GLY A 38 13.64 -2.88 -22.89
CA GLY A 38 12.97 -1.84 -23.66
C GLY A 38 11.58 -1.45 -23.15
N GLN A 39 11.09 -2.05 -22.05
CA GLN A 39 9.82 -1.67 -21.44
C GLN A 39 10.07 -0.98 -20.08
N PRO A 40 9.86 0.34 -19.98
CA PRO A 40 10.03 1.05 -18.72
C PRO A 40 8.96 0.65 -17.71
N LEU A 41 9.34 0.63 -16.43
CA LEU A 41 8.46 0.36 -15.30
C LEU A 41 8.86 1.26 -14.15
N ILE A 42 7.89 1.90 -13.52
CA ILE A 42 8.07 2.57 -12.23
C ILE A 42 7.03 2.00 -11.26
N CYS A 43 7.49 1.43 -10.18
CA CYS A 43 6.64 0.90 -9.12
C CYS A 43 6.99 1.58 -7.80
N TYR A 44 6.00 2.08 -7.10
CA TYR A 44 6.19 3.03 -5.99
C TYR A 44 5.14 2.82 -4.90
N SER A 45 5.54 3.08 -3.66
CA SER A 45 4.66 3.20 -2.51
C SER A 45 5.15 4.28 -1.56
N ASP A 46 4.29 4.75 -0.67
CA ASP A 46 4.62 5.80 0.29
C ASP A 46 3.87 5.64 1.62
N SER A 47 4.09 6.56 2.53
CA SER A 47 3.41 6.64 3.84
C SER A 47 3.68 5.44 4.75
N ALA A 48 4.78 4.72 4.56
CA ALA A 48 5.16 3.59 5.40
C ALA A 48 5.92 4.07 6.65
N THR A 49 5.22 4.47 7.68
CA THR A 49 5.81 4.78 8.99
C THR A 49 6.19 3.49 9.72
N SER A 50 5.31 2.92 10.54
CA SER A 50 5.50 1.59 11.15
C SER A 50 5.42 0.43 10.15
N CYS A 51 4.83 0.66 8.99
CA CYS A 51 4.81 -0.26 7.85
C CYS A 51 6.19 -0.41 7.21
N ILE A 52 6.34 -1.39 6.32
CA ILE A 52 7.55 -1.60 5.53
C ILE A 52 7.19 -1.71 4.06
N ILE A 53 7.83 -0.91 3.20
CA ILE A 53 7.76 -1.11 1.77
C ILE A 53 8.93 -2.01 1.38
N THR A 54 8.64 -3.10 0.68
CA THR A 54 9.62 -4.13 0.33
C THR A 54 9.58 -4.40 -1.17
N ALA A 55 10.75 -4.32 -1.80
CA ALA A 55 10.96 -4.72 -3.19
C ALA A 55 11.77 -6.02 -3.23
N VAL A 56 11.25 -7.05 -3.87
CA VAL A 56 11.91 -8.33 -4.10
C VAL A 56 12.20 -8.49 -5.58
N VAL A 57 13.47 -8.63 -5.93
CA VAL A 57 13.93 -8.95 -7.28
C VAL A 57 14.24 -10.44 -7.33
N ALA A 58 13.44 -11.19 -8.07
CA ALA A 58 13.56 -12.64 -8.20
C ALA A 58 14.09 -13.04 -9.58
N SER A 59 15.11 -13.89 -9.61
CA SER A 59 15.72 -14.42 -10.85
C SER A 59 15.25 -15.84 -11.12
N HIS A 60 14.84 -16.10 -12.36
CA HIS A 60 14.34 -17.39 -12.84
C HIS A 60 15.05 -17.72 -14.17
N GLY A 61 16.29 -18.18 -14.12
CA GLY A 61 17.12 -18.33 -15.30
C GLY A 61 17.34 -16.98 -16.00
N ALA A 62 16.83 -16.85 -17.23
CA ALA A 62 16.93 -15.62 -18.01
C ALA A 62 15.83 -14.57 -17.66
N ARG A 63 14.80 -14.95 -16.94
CA ARG A 63 13.69 -14.09 -16.56
C ARG A 63 13.95 -13.44 -15.20
N THR A 64 13.61 -12.17 -15.07
CA THR A 64 13.64 -11.45 -13.79
C THR A 64 12.26 -10.87 -13.50
N THR A 65 11.78 -11.08 -12.31
CA THR A 65 10.57 -10.43 -11.80
C THR A 65 10.91 -9.49 -10.65
N VAL A 66 10.09 -8.47 -10.47
CA VAL A 66 10.10 -7.60 -9.29
C VAL A 66 8.74 -7.64 -8.65
N THR A 67 8.73 -7.77 -7.34
CA THR A 67 7.50 -7.66 -6.55
C THR A 67 7.67 -6.54 -5.55
N LEU A 68 6.82 -5.52 -5.62
CA LEU A 68 6.73 -4.45 -4.63
C LEU A 68 5.54 -4.72 -3.72
N ALA A 69 5.72 -4.49 -2.42
CA ALA A 69 4.66 -4.65 -1.41
C ALA A 69 4.73 -3.55 -0.36
N HIS A 70 3.56 -3.16 0.18
CA HIS A 70 3.44 -2.27 1.34
C HIS A 70 2.87 -3.08 2.51
N LEU A 71 3.74 -3.44 3.45
CA LEU A 71 3.52 -4.43 4.49
C LEU A 71 3.20 -3.73 5.82
N ASP A 72 2.02 -3.95 6.38
CA ASP A 72 1.49 -3.21 7.52
C ASP A 72 1.48 -3.96 8.85
N SER A 73 1.71 -5.26 8.83
CA SER A 73 1.61 -6.11 10.01
C SER A 73 2.44 -7.39 9.87
N PRO A 74 2.81 -8.06 10.97
CA PRO A 74 3.54 -9.33 10.93
C PRO A 74 2.84 -10.39 10.08
N ALA A 75 1.50 -10.48 10.15
CA ALA A 75 0.73 -11.43 9.35
C ALA A 75 0.78 -11.11 7.85
N CYS A 76 0.69 -9.82 7.50
CA CYS A 76 0.85 -9.35 6.12
C CYS A 76 2.25 -9.67 5.58
N ILE A 77 3.29 -9.47 6.39
CA ILE A 77 4.68 -9.79 6.04
C ILE A 77 4.84 -11.28 5.78
N SER A 78 4.35 -12.14 6.69
CA SER A 78 4.40 -13.59 6.49
C SER A 78 3.70 -14.02 5.21
N SER A 79 2.48 -13.57 5.00
CA SER A 79 1.68 -13.87 3.79
C SER A 79 2.40 -13.42 2.51
N PHE A 80 3.06 -12.26 2.53
CA PHE A 80 3.86 -11.78 1.39
C PHE A 80 5.04 -12.70 1.10
N PHE A 81 5.80 -13.11 2.11
CA PHE A 81 6.96 -13.97 1.91
C PHE A 81 6.57 -15.41 1.54
N ASP A 82 5.38 -15.89 1.91
CA ASP A 82 4.84 -17.14 1.36
C ASP A 82 4.62 -17.03 -0.15
N ILE A 83 4.11 -15.90 -0.64
CA ILE A 83 3.95 -15.62 -2.07
C ILE A 83 5.31 -15.54 -2.77
N VAL A 84 6.29 -14.87 -2.16
CA VAL A 84 7.66 -14.79 -2.70
C VAL A 84 8.29 -16.18 -2.80
N ALA A 85 8.18 -17.00 -1.75
CA ALA A 85 8.71 -18.36 -1.74
C ALA A 85 8.05 -19.25 -2.80
N ALA A 86 6.72 -19.09 -2.99
CA ALA A 86 5.95 -19.83 -4.00
C ALA A 86 6.35 -19.51 -5.44
N GLN A 87 7.04 -18.37 -5.70
CA GLN A 87 7.61 -18.07 -7.01
C GLN A 87 8.72 -19.05 -7.42
N ALA A 88 9.30 -19.76 -6.46
CA ALA A 88 10.35 -20.78 -6.67
C ALA A 88 11.56 -20.26 -7.47
N ALA A 89 11.96 -19.00 -7.25
CA ALA A 89 13.08 -18.39 -7.94
C ALA A 89 14.42 -19.08 -7.62
N ASP A 90 15.39 -18.93 -8.50
CA ASP A 90 16.77 -19.41 -8.31
C ASP A 90 17.48 -18.57 -7.26
N SER A 91 17.21 -17.25 -7.27
CA SER A 91 17.78 -16.32 -6.28
C SER A 91 16.88 -15.10 -6.08
N TYR A 92 17.06 -14.46 -4.90
CA TYR A 92 16.36 -13.24 -4.49
C TYR A 92 17.35 -12.15 -4.10
N ARG A 93 17.01 -10.91 -4.45
CA ARG A 93 17.58 -9.70 -3.87
C ARG A 93 16.44 -8.91 -3.25
N ILE A 94 16.61 -8.52 -1.98
CA ILE A 94 15.54 -7.94 -1.15
C ILE A 94 15.98 -6.56 -0.71
N TYR A 95 15.13 -5.57 -0.92
CA TYR A 95 15.31 -4.19 -0.54
C TYR A 95 14.09 -3.74 0.23
N ALA A 96 14.29 -3.16 1.41
CA ALA A 96 13.17 -2.74 2.24
C ALA A 96 13.48 -1.44 2.98
N GLN A 97 12.45 -0.62 3.18
CA GLN A 97 12.52 0.60 3.95
C GLN A 97 11.25 0.80 4.77
N GLY A 98 11.38 1.26 6.02
CA GLY A 98 10.27 1.54 6.90
C GLY A 98 10.50 1.09 8.33
N ALA A 99 9.43 0.63 8.99
CA ALA A 99 9.42 0.24 10.40
C ALA A 99 9.96 1.35 11.32
N ASN A 100 9.51 2.57 11.12
CA ASN A 100 9.91 3.75 11.89
C ASN A 100 8.73 4.33 12.70
N PRO A 101 8.94 4.96 13.85
CA PRO A 101 10.22 5.11 14.53
C PRO A 101 10.64 3.84 15.28
N PRO A 102 11.92 3.71 15.69
CA PRO A 102 12.46 2.50 16.31
C PRO A 102 11.98 2.22 17.74
N ASP A 103 11.36 3.18 18.40
CA ASP A 103 10.77 3.02 19.74
C ASP A 103 9.32 2.51 19.70
N ASN A 104 8.67 2.54 18.54
CA ASN A 104 7.31 2.04 18.35
C ASN A 104 7.27 0.51 18.31
N ASP A 105 6.35 -0.11 19.07
CA ASP A 105 6.27 -1.57 19.16
C ASP A 105 5.81 -2.23 17.86
N THR A 106 4.93 -1.61 17.09
CA THR A 106 4.52 -2.11 15.77
C THR A 106 5.70 -2.09 14.80
N SER A 107 6.52 -1.04 14.81
CA SER A 107 7.74 -0.95 14.01
C SER A 107 8.71 -2.09 14.32
N LYS A 108 8.97 -2.32 15.62
CA LYS A 108 9.85 -3.44 16.07
C LYS A 108 9.32 -4.81 15.63
N GLN A 109 8.01 -5.05 15.81
CA GLN A 109 7.39 -6.32 15.43
C GLN A 109 7.47 -6.55 13.92
N ASN A 110 7.17 -5.53 13.12
CA ASN A 110 7.26 -5.61 11.66
C ASN A 110 8.70 -5.86 11.19
N ALA A 111 9.67 -5.13 11.73
CA ALA A 111 11.09 -5.31 11.41
C ALA A 111 11.59 -6.72 11.75
N ALA A 112 11.27 -7.22 12.95
CA ALA A 112 11.66 -8.56 13.40
C ALA A 112 11.02 -9.66 12.52
N GLN A 113 9.74 -9.50 12.15
CA GLN A 113 9.05 -10.45 11.29
C GLN A 113 9.65 -10.46 9.88
N LEU A 114 9.94 -9.28 9.31
CA LEU A 114 10.57 -9.20 8.00
C LEU A 114 11.94 -9.89 7.99
N GLN A 115 12.77 -9.61 8.99
CA GLN A 115 14.10 -10.28 9.12
C GLN A 115 13.93 -11.79 9.18
N THR A 116 13.00 -12.29 10.00
CA THR A 116 12.72 -13.74 10.11
C THR A 116 12.33 -14.34 8.76
N CYS A 117 11.47 -13.67 8.00
CA CYS A 117 11.04 -14.14 6.69
C CYS A 117 12.19 -14.15 5.66
N VAL A 118 13.04 -13.11 5.68
CA VAL A 118 14.24 -13.05 4.83
C VAL A 118 15.20 -14.21 5.16
N ASP A 119 15.45 -14.46 6.44
CA ASP A 119 16.33 -15.54 6.90
C ASP A 119 15.78 -16.92 6.47
N ASN A 120 14.46 -17.10 6.48
CA ASN A 120 13.80 -18.35 6.08
C ASN A 120 13.93 -18.65 4.56
N LEU A 121 14.17 -17.66 3.71
CA LEU A 121 14.51 -17.89 2.30
C LEU A 121 15.92 -18.50 2.11
N GLY A 122 16.75 -18.40 3.13
CA GLY A 122 18.04 -19.09 3.24
C GLY A 122 19.04 -18.71 2.15
N GLY A 123 19.83 -19.68 1.69
CA GLY A 123 20.89 -19.46 0.71
C GLY A 123 20.46 -18.96 -0.68
N LYS A 124 19.17 -18.80 -0.92
CA LYS A 124 18.65 -18.17 -2.15
C LYS A 124 18.72 -16.64 -2.09
N VAL A 125 18.84 -16.04 -0.92
CA VAL A 125 19.01 -14.59 -0.78
C VAL A 125 20.46 -14.21 -1.05
N THR A 126 20.69 -13.53 -2.16
CA THR A 126 22.03 -13.08 -2.57
C THR A 126 22.35 -11.67 -2.09
N THR A 127 21.31 -10.88 -1.81
CA THR A 127 21.41 -9.52 -1.27
C THR A 127 20.19 -9.24 -0.41
N ALA A 128 20.40 -8.65 0.77
CA ALA A 128 19.36 -8.08 1.59
C ALA A 128 19.80 -6.72 2.12
N GLU A 129 19.18 -5.65 1.65
CA GLU A 129 19.42 -4.28 2.09
C GLU A 129 18.16 -3.76 2.77
N LEU A 130 18.20 -3.76 4.11
CA LEU A 130 17.06 -3.49 4.96
C LEU A 130 17.29 -2.19 5.74
N SER A 131 16.72 -1.09 5.28
CA SER A 131 16.74 0.22 5.95
C SER A 131 15.55 0.32 6.91
N LEU A 132 15.65 -0.35 8.05
CA LEU A 132 14.60 -0.47 9.06
C LEU A 132 15.02 0.17 10.37
N LEU A 133 14.07 0.68 11.15
CA LEU A 133 14.28 1.24 12.49
C LEU A 133 15.33 2.38 12.52
N GLN A 134 15.35 3.22 11.49
CA GLN A 134 16.38 4.23 11.28
C GLN A 134 16.16 5.50 12.13
N GLY A 135 14.92 5.81 12.50
CA GLY A 135 14.63 7.02 13.29
C GLY A 135 13.28 7.66 12.98
N ASP A 136 13.23 8.98 12.97
CA ASP A 136 12.00 9.72 12.64
C ASP A 136 11.63 9.51 11.16
N PRO A 137 10.42 9.02 10.86
CA PRO A 137 9.96 8.81 9.48
C PRO A 137 10.02 10.08 8.63
N ARG A 138 9.89 11.27 9.24
CA ARG A 138 9.96 12.55 8.51
C ARG A 138 11.37 12.88 8.03
N GLU A 139 12.39 12.33 8.68
CA GLU A 139 13.81 12.46 8.32
C GLU A 139 14.25 11.35 7.37
N HIS A 140 13.49 10.24 7.32
CA HIS A 140 13.73 9.08 6.47
C HIS A 140 12.70 8.96 5.36
N ASN A 141 12.61 10.03 4.53
CA ASN A 141 11.75 10.16 3.34
C ASN A 141 10.24 9.86 3.53
N ARG A 142 9.74 9.95 4.75
CA ARG A 142 8.34 9.67 5.11
C ARG A 142 7.84 8.30 4.67
N GLY A 143 8.75 7.30 4.64
CA GLY A 143 8.42 5.96 4.21
C GLY A 143 8.12 5.84 2.71
N GLU A 144 8.69 6.68 1.88
CA GLU A 144 8.63 6.56 0.43
C GLU A 144 9.65 5.54 -0.06
N PHE A 145 9.23 4.63 -0.95
CA PHE A 145 10.13 3.63 -1.50
C PHE A 145 9.58 3.03 -2.80
N GLY A 146 10.47 2.66 -3.71
CA GLY A 146 10.06 2.04 -4.95
C GLY A 146 11.22 1.62 -5.83
N LEU A 147 10.88 1.28 -7.05
CA LEU A 147 11.83 0.89 -8.07
C LEU A 147 11.49 1.55 -9.42
N ALA A 148 12.52 1.79 -10.21
CA ALA A 148 12.40 2.25 -11.58
C ALA A 148 13.26 1.38 -12.50
N PHE A 149 12.71 0.90 -13.58
CA PHE A 149 13.39 0.17 -14.63
C PHE A 149 13.25 0.93 -15.94
N ASP A 150 14.36 1.30 -16.54
CA ASP A 150 14.41 2.07 -17.79
C ASP A 150 14.36 1.20 -19.06
N GLY A 151 14.15 -0.09 -18.90
CA GLY A 151 14.21 -1.09 -19.97
C GLY A 151 15.55 -1.79 -20.10
N GLY A 152 16.55 -1.45 -19.27
CA GLY A 152 17.88 -2.06 -19.23
C GLY A 152 18.44 -2.15 -17.81
N ASN A 153 18.32 -1.05 -17.03
CA ASN A 153 18.83 -0.96 -15.66
C ASN A 153 17.67 -0.83 -14.67
N LEU A 154 17.84 -1.42 -13.50
CA LEU A 154 16.90 -1.33 -12.40
C LEU A 154 17.52 -0.46 -11.30
N ALA A 155 16.81 0.60 -10.92
CA ALA A 155 17.11 1.40 -9.73
C ALA A 155 16.06 1.09 -8.65
N VAL A 156 16.55 0.88 -7.42
CA VAL A 156 15.72 0.73 -6.22
C VAL A 156 16.04 1.92 -5.32
N ALA A 157 15.03 2.72 -5.01
CA ALA A 157 15.26 4.01 -4.37
C ALA A 157 14.30 4.28 -3.22
N GLY A 158 14.83 4.87 -2.16
CA GLY A 158 14.06 5.39 -1.02
C GLY A 158 13.39 6.73 -1.31
N ASN A 159 13.65 7.34 -2.45
CA ASN A 159 12.99 8.56 -2.89
C ASN A 159 12.72 8.49 -4.39
N GLN A 160 11.57 8.95 -4.78
CA GLN A 160 11.22 9.13 -6.19
C GLN A 160 11.20 10.62 -6.52
N PRO A 161 11.52 11.02 -7.76
CA PRO A 161 11.57 12.42 -8.15
C PRO A 161 10.18 13.06 -8.36
N PHE A 162 9.13 12.48 -7.78
CA PHE A 162 7.75 12.93 -7.96
C PHE A 162 6.92 12.78 -6.68
N THR A 163 5.84 13.57 -6.60
CA THR A 163 4.83 13.48 -5.53
C THR A 163 3.51 13.02 -6.11
N LEU A 164 2.90 12.02 -5.48
CA LEU A 164 1.56 11.57 -5.85
C LEU A 164 0.50 12.55 -5.32
N GLN A 165 -0.40 12.94 -6.21
CA GLN A 165 -1.64 13.56 -5.79
C GLN A 165 -2.57 12.52 -5.15
N LEU A 166 -3.48 12.95 -4.29
CA LEU A 166 -4.37 12.05 -3.57
C LEU A 166 -5.11 11.06 -4.49
N PHE A 167 -5.61 11.54 -5.64
CA PHE A 167 -6.32 10.73 -6.63
C PHE A 167 -5.44 9.73 -7.40
N GLN A 168 -4.11 9.84 -7.31
CA GLN A 168 -3.15 8.94 -7.96
C GLN A 168 -2.70 7.81 -7.03
N ARG A 169 -2.94 7.93 -5.72
CA ARG A 169 -2.51 6.95 -4.70
C ARG A 169 -3.29 5.65 -4.79
N ASP A 170 -4.59 5.77 -5.02
CA ASP A 170 -5.48 4.64 -5.23
C ASP A 170 -6.49 5.00 -6.34
N PRO A 171 -6.34 4.42 -7.55
CA PRO A 171 -7.27 4.67 -8.65
C PRO A 171 -8.72 4.27 -8.33
N SER A 172 -8.94 3.37 -7.39
CA SER A 172 -10.26 3.02 -6.88
C SER A 172 -10.74 3.94 -5.76
N CYS A 173 -10.12 5.12 -5.63
CA CYS A 173 -10.49 6.17 -4.69
C CYS A 173 -10.26 5.81 -3.21
N GLY A 174 -9.14 5.17 -2.91
CA GLY A 174 -8.78 4.77 -1.55
C GLY A 174 -9.61 3.63 -0.98
N GLY A 175 -10.48 3.03 -1.78
CA GLY A 175 -11.31 1.90 -1.33
C GLY A 175 -10.47 0.71 -0.89
N GLN A 176 -9.35 0.46 -1.55
CA GLN A 176 -8.40 -0.57 -1.16
C GLN A 176 -7.76 -0.26 0.20
N THR A 177 -7.34 0.98 0.42
CA THR A 177 -6.75 1.42 1.69
C THR A 177 -7.72 1.22 2.84
N VAL A 178 -8.97 1.69 2.72
CA VAL A 178 -10.00 1.49 3.75
C VAL A 178 -10.22 0.01 4.01
N TYR A 179 -10.36 -0.77 2.96
CA TYR A 179 -10.56 -2.20 3.05
C TYR A 179 -9.41 -2.89 3.81
N CYS A 180 -8.16 -2.61 3.47
CA CYS A 180 -7.01 -3.18 4.13
C CYS A 180 -6.91 -2.75 5.60
N ILE A 181 -7.10 -1.46 5.89
CA ILE A 181 -7.03 -0.91 7.27
C ILE A 181 -8.11 -1.53 8.16
N MET A 182 -9.34 -1.62 7.70
CA MET A 182 -10.45 -2.19 8.48
C MET A 182 -10.24 -3.68 8.76
N ARG A 183 -9.64 -4.40 7.82
CA ARG A 183 -9.48 -5.85 7.93
C ARG A 183 -8.23 -6.31 8.68
N ARG A 184 -7.25 -5.46 8.89
CA ARG A 184 -6.02 -5.84 9.61
C ARG A 184 -6.25 -6.28 11.05
N GLN A 185 -7.36 -5.88 11.66
CA GLN A 185 -7.75 -6.24 13.02
C GLN A 185 -8.61 -7.50 13.10
N GLU A 186 -8.98 -8.08 11.97
CA GLU A 186 -9.77 -9.32 11.94
C GLU A 186 -8.97 -10.53 12.41
N GLN A 187 -9.70 -11.55 12.89
CA GLN A 187 -9.10 -12.81 13.29
C GLN A 187 -9.73 -13.97 12.48
N PRO A 188 -8.95 -14.71 11.70
CA PRO A 188 -7.51 -14.51 11.45
C PRO A 188 -7.25 -13.25 10.64
N PRO A 189 -6.05 -12.66 10.75
CA PRO A 189 -5.66 -11.51 9.95
C PRO A 189 -5.79 -11.80 8.46
N ARG A 190 -6.23 -10.80 7.70
CA ARG A 190 -6.35 -10.97 6.27
C ARG A 190 -4.98 -11.09 5.61
N GLN A 191 -4.90 -11.93 4.59
CA GLN A 191 -3.74 -12.06 3.73
C GLN A 191 -3.55 -10.79 2.89
N ILE A 192 -2.30 -10.53 2.51
CA ILE A 192 -1.93 -9.46 1.59
C ILE A 192 -2.67 -9.64 0.24
N ARG A 193 -3.06 -8.52 -0.38
CA ARG A 193 -3.83 -8.51 -1.61
C ARG A 193 -2.95 -8.24 -2.83
N ASP A 194 -3.19 -8.94 -3.94
CA ASP A 194 -2.61 -8.60 -5.24
C ASP A 194 -3.32 -7.36 -5.82
N ALA A 195 -2.60 -6.24 -5.95
CA ALA A 195 -3.12 -4.99 -6.47
C ALA A 195 -3.46 -5.05 -7.97
N ALA A 196 -2.88 -5.99 -8.72
CA ALA A 196 -3.19 -6.20 -10.13
C ALA A 196 -4.56 -6.83 -10.37
N LEU A 197 -5.13 -7.48 -9.35
CA LEU A 197 -6.41 -8.16 -9.46
C LEU A 197 -7.57 -7.24 -9.08
N PRO A 198 -8.70 -7.31 -9.79
CA PRO A 198 -9.92 -6.63 -9.39
C PRO A 198 -10.40 -7.17 -8.04
N PHE A 199 -11.20 -6.39 -7.33
CA PHE A 199 -11.90 -6.89 -6.15
C PHE A 199 -12.74 -8.11 -6.48
N THR A 200 -12.60 -9.17 -5.68
CA THR A 200 -13.47 -10.34 -5.76
C THR A 200 -14.90 -9.98 -5.31
N HIS A 201 -15.85 -10.84 -5.63
CA HIS A 201 -17.23 -10.68 -5.16
C HIS A 201 -17.30 -10.60 -3.62
N GLN A 202 -16.56 -11.46 -2.93
CA GLN A 202 -16.52 -11.47 -1.47
C GLN A 202 -15.95 -10.17 -0.92
N GLU A 203 -14.85 -9.67 -1.48
CA GLU A 203 -14.24 -8.38 -1.08
C GLU A 203 -15.21 -7.22 -1.28
N LEU A 204 -15.98 -7.21 -2.35
CA LEU A 204 -16.99 -6.18 -2.58
C LEU A 204 -18.15 -6.26 -1.58
N VAL A 205 -18.59 -7.47 -1.21
CA VAL A 205 -19.61 -7.66 -0.16
C VAL A 205 -19.11 -7.14 1.18
N GLU A 206 -17.87 -7.41 1.54
CA GLU A 206 -17.23 -6.95 2.77
C GLU A 206 -17.07 -5.43 2.77
N LEU A 207 -16.58 -4.85 1.67
CA LEU A 207 -16.49 -3.40 1.50
C LEU A 207 -17.86 -2.72 1.65
N SER A 208 -18.91 -3.34 1.10
CA SER A 208 -20.28 -2.86 1.24
C SER A 208 -20.79 -2.93 2.67
N SER A 209 -20.42 -3.99 3.41
CA SER A 209 -20.77 -4.14 4.83
C SER A 209 -20.10 -3.04 5.68
N ILE A 210 -18.84 -2.73 5.40
CA ILE A 210 -18.11 -1.61 6.02
C ILE A 210 -18.80 -0.29 5.70
N ALA A 211 -19.17 -0.05 4.44
CA ALA A 211 -19.86 1.16 4.01
C ALA A 211 -21.24 1.32 4.67
N LEU A 212 -21.97 0.23 4.84
CA LEU A 212 -23.25 0.23 5.54
C LEU A 212 -23.08 0.55 7.03
N GLN A 213 -22.00 0.07 7.64
CA GLN A 213 -21.67 0.40 9.03
C GLN A 213 -21.39 1.90 9.18
N PHE A 214 -20.53 2.48 8.34
CA PHE A 214 -20.29 3.93 8.34
C PHE A 214 -21.58 4.76 8.22
N ARG A 215 -22.56 4.32 7.42
CA ARG A 215 -23.85 5.00 7.27
C ARG A 215 -24.72 4.93 8.52
N LYS A 216 -24.75 3.78 9.18
CA LYS A 216 -25.49 3.62 10.44
C LYS A 216 -24.90 4.49 11.52
N ASP A 217 -23.57 4.50 11.62
CA ASP A 217 -22.84 5.23 12.64
C ASP A 217 -22.95 6.75 12.44
N ALA A 218 -23.11 7.22 11.21
CA ALA A 218 -23.38 8.62 10.91
C ALA A 218 -24.71 9.14 11.51
N SER A 219 -25.66 8.24 11.78
CA SER A 219 -26.97 8.58 12.37
C SER A 219 -27.04 8.32 13.89
N ASP A 220 -26.01 7.69 14.48
CA ASP A 220 -25.93 7.38 15.91
C ASP A 220 -24.75 8.13 16.56
N PRO A 221 -25.00 9.25 17.24
CA PRO A 221 -23.94 10.03 17.89
C PRO A 221 -23.26 9.30 19.05
N GLY A 222 -23.79 8.17 19.52
CA GLY A 222 -23.20 7.33 20.56
C GLY A 222 -22.37 6.17 20.03
N SER A 223 -22.28 5.97 18.74
CA SER A 223 -21.52 4.87 18.12
C SER A 223 -20.02 5.06 18.28
N ALA A 224 -19.32 3.96 18.57
CA ALA A 224 -17.84 3.93 18.60
C ALA A 224 -17.22 4.08 17.18
N PHE A 225 -18.00 3.83 16.13
CA PHE A 225 -17.64 4.09 14.73
C PHE A 225 -18.11 5.48 14.33
N THR A 226 -17.54 6.52 14.88
CA THR A 226 -17.79 7.86 14.42
C THR A 226 -17.52 7.94 12.91
N ASN A 227 -18.42 8.60 12.20
CA ASN A 227 -18.34 8.77 10.77
C ASN A 227 -16.99 9.38 10.37
N ILE A 228 -16.04 8.57 9.93
CA ILE A 228 -14.66 8.98 9.62
C ILE A 228 -14.61 10.17 8.65
N VAL A 229 -15.64 10.33 7.80
CA VAL A 229 -15.73 11.47 6.87
C VAL A 229 -15.90 12.79 7.60
N ASN A 230 -16.53 12.78 8.79
CA ASN A 230 -16.84 13.97 9.58
C ASN A 230 -15.84 14.22 10.73
N LEU A 231 -14.92 13.29 10.99
CA LEU A 231 -13.91 13.50 12.03
C LEU A 231 -12.88 14.54 11.61
N GLU A 232 -12.34 15.24 12.59
CA GLU A 232 -11.19 16.10 12.37
C GLU A 232 -9.95 15.27 12.03
N SER A 233 -9.01 15.87 11.28
CA SER A 233 -7.82 15.16 10.83
C SER A 233 -6.98 14.58 11.95
N GLU A 234 -6.90 15.29 13.08
CA GLU A 234 -6.17 14.80 14.25
C GLU A 234 -6.87 13.60 14.91
N GLU A 235 -8.19 13.59 15.00
CA GLU A 235 -8.96 12.45 15.53
C GLU A 235 -8.77 11.21 14.66
N ILE A 236 -8.72 11.38 13.34
CA ILE A 236 -8.44 10.27 12.41
C ILE A 236 -7.04 9.72 12.66
N ARG A 237 -6.02 10.58 12.79
CA ARG A 237 -4.65 10.16 13.09
C ARG A 237 -4.57 9.34 14.37
N GLN A 238 -5.16 9.84 15.45
CA GLN A 238 -5.13 9.20 16.76
C GLN A 238 -5.85 7.85 16.78
N ASN A 239 -6.96 7.73 16.07
CA ASN A 239 -7.79 6.52 16.11
C ASN A 239 -7.36 5.45 15.10
N TRP A 240 -6.70 5.82 13.99
CA TRP A 240 -6.48 4.92 12.85
C TRP A 240 -5.01 4.68 12.53
N SER A 241 -4.08 5.43 13.14
CA SER A 241 -2.65 5.22 12.96
C SER A 241 -2.01 4.59 14.19
N THR A 242 -0.99 3.78 13.97
CA THR A 242 -0.09 3.29 15.03
C THR A 242 1.03 4.29 15.35
N THR A 243 1.19 5.32 14.50
CA THR A 243 2.22 6.36 14.58
C THR A 243 1.66 7.75 14.26
N PRO A 244 0.62 8.23 15.00
CA PRO A 244 -0.17 9.40 14.61
C PRO A 244 0.65 10.68 14.39
N ALA A 245 1.71 10.87 15.18
CA ALA A 245 2.57 12.06 15.10
C ALA A 245 3.44 12.10 13.82
N TYR A 246 3.61 10.98 13.16
CA TYR A 246 4.53 10.82 12.02
C TYR A 246 3.82 10.65 10.68
N GLU A 247 2.50 10.53 10.67
CA GLU A 247 1.73 10.32 9.45
C GLU A 247 1.91 11.45 8.43
N ALA A 248 1.87 11.07 7.17
CA ALA A 248 1.92 12.02 6.07
C ALA A 248 0.79 13.06 6.15
N PRO A 249 0.98 14.29 5.66
CA PRO A 249 -0.05 15.33 5.70
C PRO A 249 -1.39 14.90 5.10
N TRP A 250 -1.37 14.06 4.07
CA TRP A 250 -2.55 13.57 3.34
C TRP A 250 -3.22 12.33 3.96
N PHE A 251 -2.67 11.74 5.03
CA PHE A 251 -3.18 10.51 5.64
C PHE A 251 -4.68 10.56 5.95
N SER A 252 -5.12 11.61 6.64
CA SER A 252 -6.53 11.77 7.02
C SER A 252 -7.43 11.96 5.80
N ASP A 253 -6.97 12.71 4.80
CA ASP A 253 -7.74 12.96 3.57
C ASP A 253 -7.87 11.67 2.74
N GLN A 254 -6.83 10.83 2.70
CA GLN A 254 -6.88 9.53 2.04
C GLN A 254 -7.90 8.61 2.70
N LEU A 255 -7.94 8.54 4.03
CA LEU A 255 -8.92 7.74 4.74
C LEU A 255 -10.35 8.28 4.56
N LYS A 256 -10.55 9.60 4.61
CA LYS A 256 -11.84 10.22 4.31
C LYS A 256 -12.32 9.90 2.89
N LEU A 257 -11.42 9.98 1.92
CA LEU A 257 -11.71 9.64 0.53
C LEU A 257 -12.11 8.17 0.38
N GLY A 258 -11.37 7.26 1.02
CA GLY A 258 -11.67 5.84 1.02
C GLY A 258 -13.01 5.52 1.68
N ALA A 259 -13.32 6.15 2.82
CA ALA A 259 -14.61 6.01 3.49
C ALA A 259 -15.76 6.53 2.63
N ALA A 260 -15.60 7.69 1.98
CA ALA A 260 -16.57 8.25 1.06
C ALA A 260 -16.81 7.34 -0.16
N PHE A 261 -15.76 6.75 -0.70
CA PHE A 261 -15.84 5.75 -1.76
C PHE A 261 -16.64 4.53 -1.32
N ALA A 262 -16.32 3.94 -0.16
CA ALA A 262 -17.04 2.80 0.40
C ALA A 262 -18.53 3.11 0.61
N ILE A 263 -18.86 4.29 1.14
CA ILE A 263 -20.24 4.76 1.30
C ILE A 263 -20.96 4.89 -0.05
N ALA A 264 -20.27 5.40 -1.08
CA ALA A 264 -20.84 5.56 -2.42
C ALA A 264 -21.08 4.23 -3.13
N MET A 265 -20.24 3.22 -2.85
CA MET A 265 -20.37 1.87 -3.42
C MET A 265 -21.48 1.04 -2.77
N ALA A 266 -21.85 1.30 -1.53
CA ALA A 266 -22.81 0.50 -0.78
C ALA A 266 -24.20 0.32 -1.47
N PRO A 267 -24.79 1.30 -2.18
CA PRO A 267 -26.05 1.12 -2.88
C PRO A 267 -25.92 0.34 -4.21
N VAL A 268 -24.71 0.26 -4.74
CA VAL A 268 -24.44 -0.34 -6.08
C VAL A 268 -24.25 -1.84 -5.95
N VAL A 269 -24.00 -2.32 -4.74
CA VAL A 269 -23.75 -3.72 -4.43
C VAL A 269 -25.04 -4.39 -3.97
N SER A 270 -26.11 -4.33 -4.77
CA SER A 270 -27.10 -5.41 -4.74
C SER A 270 -26.46 -6.61 -5.46
N LEU A 271 -26.58 -7.79 -4.89
CA LEU A 271 -25.94 -9.03 -5.38
C LEU A 271 -26.20 -9.31 -6.89
N SER A 272 -27.29 -8.77 -7.45
CA SER A 272 -27.65 -8.87 -8.86
C SER A 272 -26.90 -7.91 -9.80
N GLU A 273 -26.40 -6.78 -9.30
CA GLU A 273 -25.71 -5.76 -10.13
C GLU A 273 -24.21 -5.95 -10.21
N LEU A 274 -23.60 -6.67 -9.27
CA LEU A 274 -22.18 -7.04 -9.27
C LEU A 274 -21.79 -7.89 -10.47
N HIS A 275 -22.70 -8.70 -10.99
CA HIS A 275 -22.45 -9.51 -12.18
C HIS A 275 -22.35 -8.69 -13.48
N LEU A 276 -22.92 -7.48 -13.51
CA LEU A 276 -23.02 -6.64 -14.70
C LEU A 276 -21.92 -5.57 -14.82
N ARG A 277 -21.23 -5.23 -13.74
CA ARG A 277 -20.19 -4.18 -13.75
C ARG A 277 -18.79 -4.75 -13.60
N LYS A 278 -18.37 -5.61 -14.50
CA LYS A 278 -16.97 -6.01 -14.70
C LYS A 278 -16.07 -4.88 -15.22
N THR A 279 -16.60 -3.69 -15.40
CA THR A 279 -15.91 -2.62 -16.11
C THR A 279 -16.12 -1.29 -15.41
N THR A 280 -15.05 -0.71 -14.98
CA THR A 280 -14.82 0.69 -14.60
C THR A 280 -15.32 1.09 -13.19
N PRO A 281 -14.39 1.39 -12.26
CA PRO A 281 -14.73 2.11 -11.03
C PRO A 281 -15.40 3.44 -11.35
N PRO A 282 -16.25 3.97 -10.48
CA PRO A 282 -16.86 5.29 -10.69
C PRO A 282 -15.76 6.32 -10.89
N SER A 283 -15.84 7.12 -11.95
CA SER A 283 -14.84 8.14 -12.23
C SER A 283 -14.73 9.10 -11.05
N PHE A 284 -13.53 9.53 -10.74
CA PHE A 284 -13.20 10.50 -9.67
C PHE A 284 -14.09 11.78 -9.75
N ALA A 285 -14.49 12.18 -10.96
CA ALA A 285 -15.41 13.28 -11.19
C ALA A 285 -16.78 13.09 -10.52
N ARG A 286 -17.25 11.85 -10.39
CA ARG A 286 -18.54 11.53 -9.75
C ARG A 286 -18.43 11.61 -8.22
N LEU A 287 -17.30 11.17 -7.66
CA LEU A 287 -17.00 11.25 -6.23
C LEU A 287 -16.80 12.70 -5.77
N ARG A 288 -16.06 13.50 -6.55
CA ARG A 288 -15.88 14.92 -6.29
C ARG A 288 -17.21 15.68 -6.23
N LYS A 289 -18.19 15.29 -7.06
CA LYS A 289 -19.53 15.88 -7.05
C LYS A 289 -20.32 15.53 -5.78
N VAL A 290 -20.14 14.33 -5.24
CA VAL A 290 -20.77 13.90 -3.96
C VAL A 290 -20.13 14.59 -2.76
N LEU A 291 -18.81 14.81 -2.78
CA LEU A 291 -18.08 15.49 -1.71
C LEU A 291 -18.32 17.01 -1.68
N LEU A 292 -18.58 17.64 -2.83
CA LEU A 292 -18.79 19.09 -2.94
C LEU A 292 -20.27 19.51 -2.90
N SER A 293 -21.21 18.56 -2.88
CA SER A 293 -22.66 18.84 -2.81
C SER A 293 -23.21 18.73 -1.38
N ARG A 294 -22.36 18.70 -0.38
CA ARG A 294 -22.65 18.82 1.04
C ARG A 294 -21.87 19.98 1.64
#